data_2b4b3eb3f71de7e21a075d1620531afd
#
_entry.id   2b4b3eb3f71de7e21a075d1620531afd
#
_cell.length_a   1.000
_cell.length_b   1.000
_cell.length_c   1.000
_cell.angle_alpha   90.00
_cell.angle_beta   90.00
_cell.angle_gamma   90.00
#
_symmetry.space_group_name_H-M   'P 1'
#
loop_
_entity.id
_entity.type
_entity.pdbx_description
1 polymer ?
#
loop_
_entity_poly.entity_id
_entity_poly.type
_entity_poly.pdbx_seq_one_letter_code
_entity_poly.pdbx_strand_id
1 'polypeptide(L)'
;MGEAGEEALKAFFDRENIPVECYNDVREDGYKEDDKYDFKHNGILIDAKTSMDNNGHGFEKLLNHYNLIVPDDQTIKDITAQVVINQDMDTIWVMGWATREMLAAKTPNYLGSGRQQGGKYYVISPKEINPMDTLKSFLGA
;
A
#
# COMPACT_ATOMS: atom_id res chain seq x y z
N MET A 1 9.82 8.56 2.09
CA MET A 1 8.47 8.18 2.55
C MET A 1 8.11 6.76 2.11
N GLY A 2 8.23 6.43 0.82
CA GLY A 2 7.93 5.08 0.34
C GLY A 2 8.74 3.99 1.03
N GLU A 3 10.02 4.25 1.26
CA GLU A 3 10.91 3.30 1.92
C GLU A 3 10.47 3.03 3.37
N ALA A 4 10.04 4.06 4.09
CA ALA A 4 9.54 3.88 5.46
C ALA A 4 8.27 3.03 5.50
N GLY A 5 7.39 3.18 4.50
CA GLY A 5 6.19 2.35 4.38
C GLY A 5 6.53 0.89 4.10
N GLU A 6 7.51 0.64 3.23
CA GLU A 6 7.97 -0.71 2.95
C GLU A 6 8.57 -1.36 4.20
N GLU A 7 9.36 -0.62 4.97
CA GLU A 7 9.93 -1.12 6.23
C GLU A 7 8.85 -1.48 7.24
N ALA A 8 7.81 -0.64 7.36
CA ALA A 8 6.70 -0.90 8.26
C ALA A 8 5.93 -2.16 7.86
N LEU A 9 5.70 -2.34 6.56
CA LEU A 9 5.01 -3.53 6.08
C LEU A 9 5.88 -4.79 6.27
N LYS A 10 7.19 -4.68 6.06
CA LYS A 10 8.10 -5.79 6.32
C LYS A 10 8.08 -6.18 7.80
N ALA A 11 8.05 -5.21 8.71
CA ALA A 11 7.94 -5.48 10.14
C ALA A 11 6.64 -6.21 10.47
N PHE A 12 5.54 -5.86 9.81
CA PHE A 12 4.27 -6.58 9.94
C PHE A 12 4.43 -8.05 9.51
N PHE A 13 5.02 -8.29 8.33
CA PHE A 13 5.22 -9.66 7.86
C PHE A 13 6.09 -10.46 8.81
N ASP A 14 7.15 -9.87 9.34
CA ASP A 14 8.05 -10.55 10.29
C ASP A 14 7.31 -10.91 11.58
N ARG A 15 6.53 -9.99 12.11
CA ARG A 15 5.76 -10.21 13.33
C ARG A 15 4.72 -11.31 13.17
N GLU A 16 4.08 -11.38 12.00
CA GLU A 16 3.02 -12.36 11.72
C GLU A 16 3.57 -13.67 11.16
N ASN A 17 4.90 -13.79 11.05
CA ASN A 17 5.55 -14.97 10.49
C ASN A 17 5.10 -15.27 9.05
N ILE A 18 4.95 -14.24 8.24
CA ILE A 18 4.63 -14.36 6.82
C ILE A 18 5.94 -14.24 6.04
N PRO A 19 6.44 -15.32 5.42
CA PRO A 19 7.70 -15.23 4.67
C PRO A 19 7.47 -14.45 3.37
N VAL A 20 8.30 -13.44 3.14
CA VAL A 20 8.24 -12.63 1.93
C VAL A 20 9.65 -12.41 1.36
N GLU A 21 9.71 -12.27 0.03
CA GLU A 21 10.90 -11.85 -0.66
C GLU A 21 10.78 -10.36 -0.96
N CYS A 22 11.78 -9.58 -0.53
CA CYS A 22 11.83 -8.15 -0.85
C CYS A 22 12.51 -7.95 -2.20
N TYR A 23 11.90 -7.21 -3.10
CA TYR A 23 12.48 -7.02 -4.43
C TYR A 23 13.87 -6.37 -4.36
N ASN A 24 14.07 -5.41 -3.46
CA ASN A 24 15.35 -4.73 -3.31
C ASN A 24 16.49 -5.69 -2.91
N ASP A 25 16.18 -6.82 -2.28
CA ASP A 25 17.19 -7.80 -1.87
C ASP A 25 17.62 -8.71 -3.03
N VAL A 26 16.82 -8.85 -4.07
CA VAL A 26 17.05 -9.80 -5.17
C VAL A 26 17.24 -9.15 -6.53
N ARG A 27 17.06 -7.83 -6.63
CA ARG A 27 17.17 -7.14 -7.91
C ARG A 27 18.61 -7.13 -8.41
N GLU A 28 18.78 -7.24 -9.72
CA GLU A 28 20.08 -7.31 -10.37
C GLU A 28 20.38 -6.11 -11.26
N ASP A 29 19.46 -5.16 -11.35
CA ASP A 29 19.55 -4.03 -12.28
C ASP A 29 20.34 -2.82 -11.76
N GLY A 30 20.82 -2.86 -10.51
CA GLY A 30 21.54 -1.75 -9.90
C GLY A 30 20.65 -0.52 -9.67
N TYR A 31 19.37 -0.72 -9.45
CA TYR A 31 18.37 0.34 -9.24
C TYR A 31 18.15 1.21 -10.48
N LYS A 32 18.35 0.67 -11.67
CA LYS A 32 18.20 1.41 -12.92
C LYS A 32 16.76 1.50 -13.40
N GLU A 33 15.91 0.57 -12.97
CA GLU A 33 14.50 0.51 -13.36
C GLU A 33 13.62 0.60 -12.13
N ASP A 34 12.32 0.85 -12.36
CA ASP A 34 11.33 0.84 -11.29
C ASP A 34 11.22 -0.56 -10.68
N ASP A 35 10.82 -0.63 -9.43
CA ASP A 35 10.61 -1.89 -8.74
C ASP A 35 9.49 -2.68 -9.41
N LYS A 36 9.73 -3.98 -9.63
CA LYS A 36 8.71 -4.87 -10.19
C LYS A 36 7.64 -5.19 -9.16
N TYR A 37 7.98 -5.18 -7.89
CA TYR A 37 7.10 -5.37 -6.74
C TYR A 37 7.87 -4.91 -5.51
N ASP A 38 7.15 -4.71 -4.39
CA ASP A 38 7.83 -4.44 -3.12
C ASP A 38 8.14 -5.76 -2.40
N PHE A 39 7.15 -6.65 -2.32
CA PHE A 39 7.27 -7.95 -1.67
C PHE A 39 6.63 -9.04 -2.51
N LYS A 40 7.08 -10.27 -2.32
CA LYS A 40 6.48 -11.44 -2.96
C LYS A 40 6.34 -12.57 -1.95
N HIS A 41 5.17 -13.20 -1.92
CA HIS A 41 4.88 -14.38 -1.11
C HIS A 41 4.29 -15.47 -1.99
N ASN A 42 5.03 -16.57 -2.19
CA ASN A 42 4.57 -17.70 -3.03
C ASN A 42 4.01 -17.24 -4.38
N GLY A 43 4.72 -16.35 -5.05
CA GLY A 43 4.32 -15.82 -6.35
C GLY A 43 3.30 -14.68 -6.29
N ILE A 44 2.73 -14.37 -5.15
CA ILE A 44 1.81 -13.25 -4.98
C ILE A 44 2.61 -11.97 -4.81
N LEU A 45 2.37 -10.99 -5.68
CA LEU A 45 3.06 -9.72 -5.67
C LEU A 45 2.32 -8.71 -4.78
N ILE A 46 3.07 -8.04 -3.91
CA ILE A 46 2.51 -7.11 -2.91
C ILE A 46 3.21 -5.77 -3.02
N ASP A 47 2.42 -4.70 -3.12
CA ASP A 47 2.91 -3.32 -3.08
C ASP A 47 2.47 -2.64 -1.79
N ALA A 48 3.34 -1.79 -1.26
CA ALA A 48 3.01 -0.86 -0.19
C ALA A 48 2.74 0.52 -0.80
N LYS A 49 1.59 1.10 -0.53
CA LYS A 49 1.27 2.48 -0.91
C LYS A 49 1.27 3.34 0.34
N THR A 50 2.17 4.30 0.37
CA THR A 50 2.43 5.10 1.54
C THR A 50 1.90 6.52 1.35
N SER A 51 1.17 7.02 2.34
CA SER A 51 0.67 8.39 2.36
C SER A 51 1.08 9.05 3.67
N MET A 52 1.12 10.37 3.69
CA MET A 52 1.45 11.14 4.89
C MET A 52 0.20 11.84 5.41
N ASP A 53 -0.04 11.73 6.71
CA ASP A 53 -1.11 12.48 7.39
C ASP A 53 -0.61 13.88 7.73
N ASN A 54 -0.60 14.76 6.73
CA ASN A 54 -0.08 16.12 6.88
C ASN A 54 -0.91 17.03 7.77
N ASN A 55 -2.14 16.65 8.06
CA ASN A 55 -3.06 17.47 8.83
C ASN A 55 -3.19 17.02 10.29
N GLY A 56 -2.46 16.00 10.68
CA GLY A 56 -2.47 15.51 12.06
C GLY A 56 -3.81 14.95 12.49
N HIS A 57 -4.52 14.26 11.61
CA HIS A 57 -5.88 13.77 11.89
C HIS A 57 -5.94 12.72 12.99
N GLY A 58 -4.86 11.92 13.14
CA GLY A 58 -4.87 10.81 14.07
C GLY A 58 -5.56 9.57 13.54
N PHE A 59 -5.39 8.46 14.25
CA PHE A 59 -5.76 7.13 13.76
C PHE A 59 -7.25 6.96 13.49
N GLU A 60 -8.11 7.45 14.40
CA GLU A 60 -9.56 7.29 14.24
C GLU A 60 -10.08 7.95 12.98
N LYS A 61 -9.59 9.14 12.67
CA LYS A 61 -10.00 9.86 11.48
C LYS A 61 -9.47 9.22 10.21
N LEU A 62 -8.26 8.67 10.26
CA LEU A 62 -7.67 7.94 9.14
C LEU A 62 -8.52 6.72 8.78
N LEU A 63 -8.99 5.96 9.77
CA LEU A 63 -9.84 4.79 9.55
C LEU A 63 -11.15 5.12 8.83
N ASN A 64 -11.63 6.34 8.95
CA ASN A 64 -12.92 6.73 8.39
C ASN A 64 -12.82 7.52 7.10
N HIS A 65 -11.68 8.18 6.82
CA HIS A 65 -11.61 9.16 5.76
C HIS A 65 -10.41 9.03 4.80
N TYR A 66 -9.42 8.21 5.12
CA TYR A 66 -8.19 8.19 4.35
C TYR A 66 -8.20 7.07 3.31
N ASN A 67 -8.51 7.41 2.07
CA ASN A 67 -8.64 6.44 1.00
C ASN A 67 -7.29 5.86 0.56
N LEU A 68 -7.29 4.59 0.15
CA LEU A 68 -6.19 4.01 -0.59
C LEU A 68 -6.34 4.46 -2.05
N ILE A 69 -5.29 5.04 -2.61
CA ILE A 69 -5.29 5.49 -4.01
C ILE A 69 -4.14 4.85 -4.76
N VAL A 70 -4.42 4.42 -5.99
CA VAL A 70 -3.43 3.81 -6.89
C VAL A 70 -3.55 4.46 -8.26
N PRO A 71 -2.47 5.05 -8.82
CA PRO A 71 -2.52 5.63 -10.16
C PRO A 71 -2.91 4.59 -11.20
N ASP A 72 -3.77 4.98 -12.15
CA ASP A 72 -4.28 4.05 -13.17
C ASP A 72 -3.23 3.71 -14.24
N ASP A 73 -2.14 4.47 -14.31
CA ASP A 73 -1.02 4.19 -15.21
C ASP A 73 -0.02 3.19 -14.65
N GLN A 74 -0.20 2.76 -13.39
CA GLN A 74 0.64 1.73 -12.78
C GLN A 74 0.00 0.37 -12.92
N THR A 75 0.83 -0.66 -13.06
CA THR A 75 0.35 -2.04 -13.00
C THR A 75 -0.07 -2.38 -11.59
N ILE A 76 -1.34 -2.76 -11.41
CA ILE A 76 -1.87 -3.16 -10.10
C ILE A 76 -1.29 -4.53 -9.74
N LYS A 77 -0.65 -4.62 -8.57
CA LYS A 77 -0.14 -5.90 -8.07
C LYS A 77 -1.28 -6.74 -7.48
N ASP A 78 -0.97 -7.99 -7.16
CA ASP A 78 -1.99 -8.90 -6.61
C ASP A 78 -2.60 -8.36 -5.33
N ILE A 79 -1.78 -7.73 -4.49
CA ILE A 79 -2.19 -7.11 -3.24
C ILE A 79 -1.54 -5.74 -3.13
N THR A 80 -2.31 -4.75 -2.68
CA THR A 80 -1.82 -3.42 -2.33
C THR A 80 -2.16 -3.16 -0.87
N ALA A 81 -1.14 -2.88 -0.06
CA ALA A 81 -1.31 -2.54 1.35
C ALA A 81 -1.19 -1.03 1.53
N GLN A 82 -2.07 -0.47 2.34
CA GLN A 82 -2.08 0.95 2.64
C GLN A 82 -1.30 1.23 3.93
N VAL A 83 -0.34 2.14 3.84
CA VAL A 83 0.46 2.59 4.97
C VAL A 83 0.32 4.11 5.09
N VAL A 84 0.15 4.61 6.30
CA VAL A 84 0.06 6.05 6.55
C VAL A 84 1.08 6.42 7.61
N ILE A 85 1.84 7.49 7.34
CA ILE A 85 2.84 8.02 8.26
C ILE A 85 2.32 9.35 8.78
N ASN A 86 2.44 9.59 10.09
CA ASN A 86 2.02 10.87 10.65
C ASN A 86 3.01 11.99 10.28
N GLN A 87 2.59 13.24 10.48
CA GLN A 87 3.34 14.43 10.07
C GLN A 87 4.76 14.48 10.68
N ASP A 88 4.89 14.05 11.92
CA ASP A 88 6.19 14.07 12.62
C ASP A 88 7.06 12.87 12.27
N MET A 89 6.54 11.93 11.48
CA MET A 89 7.23 10.70 11.05
C MET A 89 7.66 9.79 12.21
N ASP A 90 6.98 9.88 13.34
CA ASP A 90 7.25 9.05 14.51
C ASP A 90 6.25 7.90 14.68
N THR A 91 5.17 7.90 13.92
CA THR A 91 4.15 6.86 13.97
C THR A 91 3.76 6.44 12.56
N ILE A 92 3.71 5.14 12.34
CA ILE A 92 3.33 4.55 11.04
C ILE A 92 2.21 3.55 11.29
N TRP A 93 1.12 3.70 10.55
CA TRP A 93 -0.01 2.78 10.61
C TRP A 93 -0.08 1.96 9.34
N VAL A 94 -0.17 0.63 9.47
CA VAL A 94 -0.49 -0.25 8.36
C VAL A 94 -1.99 -0.45 8.40
N MET A 95 -2.70 0.24 7.49
CA MET A 95 -4.15 0.46 7.60
C MET A 95 -4.97 -0.75 7.15
N GLY A 96 -4.57 -1.38 6.06
CA GLY A 96 -5.33 -2.46 5.47
C GLY A 96 -4.78 -2.84 4.10
N TRP A 97 -5.49 -3.71 3.39
CA TRP A 97 -5.05 -4.22 2.10
C TRP A 97 -6.22 -4.43 1.15
N ALA A 98 -5.92 -4.41 -0.15
CA ALA A 98 -6.89 -4.64 -1.20
C ALA A 98 -6.31 -5.58 -2.24
N THR A 99 -7.18 -6.37 -2.88
CA THR A 99 -6.79 -7.23 -3.99
C THR A 99 -6.79 -6.44 -5.30
N ARG A 100 -6.14 -6.99 -6.32
CA ARG A 100 -6.20 -6.43 -7.68
C ARG A 100 -7.65 -6.28 -8.15
N GLU A 101 -8.47 -7.29 -7.91
CA GLU A 101 -9.86 -7.29 -8.33
C GLU A 101 -10.68 -6.17 -7.68
N MET A 102 -10.44 -5.90 -6.41
CA MET A 102 -11.11 -4.81 -5.71
C MET A 102 -10.79 -3.45 -6.34
N LEU A 103 -9.54 -3.23 -6.69
CA LEU A 103 -9.10 -1.98 -7.33
C LEU A 103 -9.60 -1.90 -8.78
N ALA A 104 -9.45 -2.98 -9.54
CA ALA A 104 -9.85 -3.01 -10.95
C ALA A 104 -11.36 -2.86 -11.15
N ALA A 105 -12.16 -3.18 -10.13
CA ALA A 105 -13.62 -3.01 -10.19
C ALA A 105 -14.03 -1.54 -10.08
N LYS A 106 -13.13 -0.65 -9.66
CA LYS A 106 -13.42 0.78 -9.55
C LYS A 106 -13.17 1.48 -10.89
N THR A 107 -13.96 2.53 -11.17
CA THR A 107 -13.69 3.40 -12.31
C THR A 107 -12.66 4.44 -11.89
N PRO A 108 -11.52 4.56 -12.58
CA PRO A 108 -10.52 5.56 -12.21
C PRO A 108 -11.07 6.97 -12.34
N ASN A 109 -10.76 7.84 -11.41
CA ASN A 109 -11.21 9.23 -11.37
C ASN A 109 -10.06 10.17 -11.10
N TYR A 110 -10.23 11.42 -11.52
CA TYR A 110 -9.31 12.49 -11.13
C TYR A 110 -9.53 12.81 -9.66
N LEU A 111 -8.43 12.95 -8.93
CA LEU A 111 -8.49 13.47 -7.57
C LEU A 111 -8.61 14.99 -7.64
N GLY A 112 -9.28 15.58 -6.69
CA GLY A 112 -9.53 17.01 -6.69
C GLY A 112 -8.28 17.88 -6.73
N SER A 113 -8.47 19.15 -6.85
CA SER A 113 -7.52 20.23 -7.14
C SER A 113 -6.06 20.04 -6.72
N GLY A 114 -5.17 20.13 -7.71
CA GLY A 114 -3.76 20.42 -7.49
C GLY A 114 -2.91 19.31 -6.95
N ARG A 115 -3.49 18.17 -6.65
CA ARG A 115 -2.76 17.15 -5.94
C ARG A 115 -1.96 16.22 -6.84
N GLN A 116 -2.58 15.75 -7.92
CA GLN A 116 -1.94 14.86 -8.87
C GLN A 116 -2.37 15.29 -10.25
N GLN A 117 -1.57 16.08 -10.88
CA GLN A 117 -1.93 16.73 -12.12
C GLN A 117 -2.09 15.71 -13.25
N GLY A 118 -3.26 15.73 -13.88
CA GLY A 118 -3.52 15.02 -15.11
C GLY A 118 -3.72 13.51 -14.98
N GLY A 119 -3.60 12.93 -13.78
CA GLY A 119 -3.73 11.51 -13.59
C GLY A 119 -5.08 11.09 -13.03
N LYS A 120 -5.49 9.89 -13.36
CA LYS A 120 -6.65 9.24 -12.76
C LYS A 120 -6.18 8.19 -11.77
N TYR A 121 -7.02 7.91 -10.78
CA TYR A 121 -6.67 7.02 -9.68
C TYR A 121 -7.81 6.07 -9.37
N TYR A 122 -7.45 4.81 -9.10
CA TYR A 122 -8.37 3.89 -8.43
C TYR A 122 -8.42 4.29 -6.96
N VAL A 123 -9.62 4.37 -6.39
CA VAL A 123 -9.83 4.83 -5.02
C VAL A 123 -10.66 3.81 -4.27
N ILE A 124 -10.14 3.34 -3.12
CA ILE A 124 -10.89 2.47 -2.21
C ILE A 124 -10.97 3.15 -0.85
N SER A 125 -12.18 3.24 -0.28
CA SER A 125 -12.37 3.84 1.03
C SER A 125 -11.87 2.93 2.14
N PRO A 126 -11.49 3.49 3.30
CA PRO A 126 -11.06 2.66 4.43
C PRO A 126 -12.15 1.72 4.95
N LYS A 127 -13.41 1.98 4.62
CA LYS A 127 -14.52 1.09 4.99
C LYS A 127 -14.61 -0.14 4.10
N GLU A 128 -14.04 -0.09 2.91
CA GLU A 128 -14.05 -1.20 1.95
C GLU A 128 -12.78 -2.05 2.02
N ILE A 129 -11.69 -1.49 2.52
CA ILE A 129 -10.40 -2.14 2.57
C ILE A 129 -10.41 -3.29 3.58
N ASN A 130 -9.66 -4.35 3.31
CA ASN A 130 -9.58 -5.49 4.20
C ASN A 130 -8.67 -5.18 5.40
N PRO A 131 -9.05 -5.61 6.62
CA PRO A 131 -8.19 -5.44 7.80
C PRO A 131 -6.88 -6.22 7.67
N MET A 132 -5.79 -5.68 8.22
CA MET A 132 -4.49 -6.34 8.15
C MET A 132 -4.46 -7.71 8.83
N ASP A 133 -5.25 -7.92 9.88
CA ASP A 133 -5.29 -9.20 10.57
C ASP A 133 -5.88 -10.35 9.73
N THR A 134 -6.46 -10.04 8.58
CA THR A 134 -6.98 -11.05 7.65
C THR A 134 -5.98 -11.42 6.54
N LEU A 135 -4.88 -10.69 6.40
CA LEU A 135 -3.95 -10.89 5.29
C LEU A 135 -3.24 -12.23 5.37
N LYS A 136 -2.78 -12.62 6.56
CA LYS A 136 -2.07 -13.88 6.73
C LYS A 136 -2.91 -15.07 6.26
N SER A 137 -4.17 -15.10 6.64
CA SER A 137 -5.11 -16.16 6.24
C SER A 137 -5.34 -16.15 4.73
N PHE A 138 -5.50 -14.96 4.15
CA PHE A 138 -5.68 -14.82 2.70
C PHE A 138 -4.48 -15.36 1.93
N LEU A 139 -3.28 -15.11 2.40
CA LEU A 139 -2.05 -15.60 1.77
C LEU A 139 -1.82 -17.10 1.99
N GLY A 140 -2.53 -17.71 2.91
CA GLY A 140 -2.34 -19.11 3.26
C GLY A 140 -1.06 -19.37 4.06
N ALA A 141 -0.61 -18.35 4.77
CA ALA A 141 0.64 -18.42 5.53
C ALA A 141 0.44 -18.94 6.96
#